data_5e723a07e1fbcd368a74f02510142bed
#
_entry.id   5e723a07e1fbcd368a74f02510142bed
#
_cell.length_a   1.000
_cell.length_b   1.000
_cell.length_c   1.000
_cell.angle_alpha   90.00
_cell.angle_beta   90.00
_cell.angle_gamma   90.00
#
_symmetry.space_group_name_H-M   'P 1'
#
loop_
_entity.id
_entity.type
_entity.pdbx_description
1 polymer ?
#
loop_
_entity_poly.entity_id
_entity_poly.type
_entity_poly.pdbx_seq_one_letter_code
_entity_poly.pdbx_strand_id
1 'polypeptide(L)'
;MRMGQCGRMARVVRRAVNFATLAANATQHVVRFIHGNTVFSLRKPIDLEVRNDGSYCLVEYEPLGMQGRGRDQEEALASFADQFWGMWEWIASADDPKLTQDARRLKRTMLSLVRSVTPAA
;
A
#
# COMPACT_ATOMS: atom_id res chain seq x y z
N MET A 1 9.49 14.75 -15.96
CA MET A 1 8.37 14.57 -15.59
C MET A 1 7.95 13.22 -15.74
N ARG A 2 7.35 12.68 -14.87
CA ARG A 2 6.95 11.40 -14.87
C ARG A 2 5.67 11.20 -15.31
N MET A 3 5.33 11.62 -16.36
CA MET A 3 4.11 11.53 -16.80
C MET A 3 3.62 10.28 -17.03
N GLY A 4 4.40 9.41 -17.37
CA GLY A 4 3.87 8.18 -17.78
C GLY A 4 3.14 7.45 -16.78
N GLN A 5 3.38 7.74 -15.56
CA GLN A 5 2.72 6.95 -14.64
C GLN A 5 1.47 7.45 -14.25
N CYS A 6 1.08 8.55 -14.74
CA CYS A 6 -0.12 9.11 -14.27
C CYS A 6 -1.30 8.28 -14.41
N GLY A 7 -1.55 7.74 -15.46
CA GLY A 7 -2.84 7.13 -15.68
C GLY A 7 -3.05 5.87 -14.94
N ARG A 8 -2.04 5.20 -14.50
CA ARG A 8 -2.30 3.99 -13.88
C ARG A 8 -1.81 3.94 -12.52
N MET A 9 -1.57 5.08 -12.01
CA MET A 9 -1.07 5.07 -10.79
C MET A 9 -1.98 4.85 -9.74
N ALA A 10 -1.63 4.27 -8.71
CA ALA A 10 -2.34 4.24 -7.46
C ALA A 10 -2.03 5.51 -6.71
N ARG A 11 -2.94 5.96 -5.93
CA ARG A 11 -2.74 7.12 -5.10
C ARG A 11 -2.95 6.76 -3.65
N VAL A 12 -2.16 7.32 -2.78
CA VAL A 12 -2.22 7.07 -1.36
C VAL A 12 -2.60 8.33 -0.65
N VAL A 13 -3.62 8.26 0.19
CA VAL A 13 -4.06 9.40 0.98
C VAL A 13 -3.36 9.34 2.33
N ARG A 14 -2.66 10.39 2.67
CA ARG A 14 -1.83 10.44 3.86
C ARG A 14 -2.34 11.48 4.83
N ARG A 15 -1.95 11.31 6.09
CA ARG A 15 -2.31 12.28 7.11
C ARG A 15 -1.07 12.99 7.55
N ALA A 16 -1.16 14.27 7.69
CA ALA A 16 -0.14 15.07 8.36
C ALA A 16 1.28 14.78 7.93
N VAL A 17 1.58 14.82 6.71
CA VAL A 17 2.91 14.52 6.26
C VAL A 17 3.61 15.75 5.77
N ASN A 18 4.85 15.90 6.20
CA ASN A 18 5.67 16.99 5.71
C ASN A 18 6.83 16.39 4.93
N PHE A 19 6.69 16.39 3.62
CA PHE A 19 7.71 15.78 2.81
C PHE A 19 9.01 16.54 2.77
N ALA A 20 8.99 17.79 3.09
CA ALA A 20 10.20 18.58 3.04
C ALA A 20 11.22 18.11 4.04
N THR A 21 10.80 17.43 5.08
CA THR A 21 11.72 16.99 6.10
C THR A 21 12.05 15.52 6.02
N LEU A 22 11.64 14.83 4.95
CA LEU A 22 11.93 13.44 4.88
C LEU A 22 13.41 13.22 4.77
N ALA A 23 13.94 12.42 5.64
CA ALA A 23 15.33 12.06 5.62
C ALA A 23 15.45 10.67 5.04
N ALA A 24 16.50 9.95 5.37
CA ALA A 24 16.70 8.61 4.86
C ALA A 24 15.57 7.68 5.27
N ASN A 25 15.07 7.84 6.48
CA ASN A 25 13.99 6.97 6.99
C ASN A 25 12.91 7.83 7.58
N ALA A 26 11.67 7.41 7.37
CA ALA A 26 10.52 8.14 7.89
C ALA A 26 9.35 7.19 8.02
N THR A 27 8.28 7.66 8.65
CA THR A 27 7.04 6.91 8.75
C THR A 27 5.95 7.68 8.03
N GLN A 28 5.18 6.97 7.24
CA GLN A 28 4.10 7.55 6.49
C GLN A 28 2.79 6.98 6.99
N HIS A 29 1.88 7.82 7.46
CA HIS A 29 0.58 7.37 7.94
C HIS A 29 -0.42 7.36 6.79
N VAL A 30 -1.11 6.25 6.62
CA VAL A 30 -2.03 6.08 5.50
C VAL A 30 -3.39 5.66 6.03
N VAL A 31 -4.44 6.34 5.59
CA VAL A 31 -5.81 6.01 6.00
C VAL A 31 -6.60 5.37 4.88
N ARG A 32 -6.19 5.55 3.65
CA ARG A 32 -6.80 4.87 2.51
C ARG A 32 -5.90 5.03 1.31
N PHE A 33 -6.10 4.19 0.32
CA PHE A 33 -5.38 4.37 -0.92
C PHE A 33 -6.25 3.95 -2.08
N ILE A 34 -5.87 4.41 -3.26
CA ILE A 34 -6.64 4.20 -4.47
C ILE A 34 -5.76 3.46 -5.45
N HIS A 35 -6.30 2.39 -6.02
CA HIS A 35 -5.63 1.67 -7.08
C HIS A 35 -6.59 1.60 -8.26
N GLY A 36 -6.27 2.30 -9.33
CA GLY A 36 -7.16 2.40 -10.47
C GLY A 36 -8.47 3.04 -10.06
N ASN A 37 -9.55 2.30 -10.21
CA ASN A 37 -10.86 2.78 -9.84
C ASN A 37 -11.33 2.25 -8.50
N THR A 38 -10.45 1.70 -7.71
CA THR A 38 -10.82 1.07 -6.45
C THR A 38 -10.25 1.84 -5.29
N VAL A 39 -11.08 2.15 -4.31
CA VAL A 39 -10.67 2.82 -3.10
C VAL A 39 -10.68 1.83 -1.94
N PHE A 40 -9.53 1.66 -1.30
CA PHE A 40 -9.43 0.88 -0.08
C PHE A 40 -9.45 1.83 1.09
N SER A 41 -10.47 1.74 1.92
CA SER A 41 -10.56 2.55 3.13
C SER A 41 -10.18 1.68 4.31
N LEU A 42 -9.27 2.15 5.14
CA LEU A 42 -8.73 1.36 6.24
C LEU A 42 -9.49 1.66 7.52
N ARG A 43 -9.55 0.66 8.40
CA ARG A 43 -10.27 0.84 9.67
C ARG A 43 -9.56 1.82 10.56
N LYS A 44 -8.25 1.88 10.46
CA LYS A 44 -7.45 2.86 11.18
C LYS A 44 -6.20 3.09 10.38
N PRO A 45 -5.48 4.18 10.65
CA PRO A 45 -4.26 4.44 9.90
C PRO A 45 -3.24 3.33 10.06
N ILE A 46 -2.52 3.05 9.00
CA ILE A 46 -1.38 2.15 9.08
C ILE A 46 -0.12 2.98 8.87
N ASP A 47 0.97 2.51 9.44
CA ASP A 47 2.24 3.20 9.35
C ASP A 47 3.14 2.46 8.39
N LEU A 48 3.52 3.12 7.33
CA LEU A 48 4.45 2.58 6.36
C LEU A 48 5.82 3.14 6.65
N GLU A 49 6.81 2.28 6.64
CA GLU A 49 8.18 2.74 6.81
C GLU A 49 8.74 3.11 5.46
N VAL A 50 9.30 4.31 5.38
CA VAL A 50 9.85 4.83 4.14
C VAL A 50 11.36 4.94 4.30
N ARG A 51 12.11 4.33 3.40
CA ARG A 51 13.56 4.40 3.43
C ARG A 51 14.06 4.85 2.07
N ASN A 52 15.03 5.75 2.10
CA ASN A 52 15.70 6.15 0.89
C ASN A 52 17.05 5.45 0.87
N ASP A 53 17.32 4.75 -0.22
CA ASP A 53 18.54 3.99 -0.32
C ASP A 53 19.30 4.47 -1.55
N GLY A 54 19.75 5.68 -1.48
CA GLY A 54 20.53 6.27 -2.56
C GLY A 54 19.71 6.49 -3.80
N SER A 55 19.68 5.51 -4.65
CA SER A 55 19.04 5.70 -5.95
C SER A 55 17.55 5.36 -5.96
N TYR A 56 17.02 4.81 -4.89
CA TYR A 56 15.59 4.50 -4.91
C TYR A 56 14.99 4.63 -3.52
N CYS A 57 13.66 4.63 -3.50
CA CYS A 57 12.86 4.72 -2.28
C CYS A 57 12.16 3.38 -2.05
N LEU A 58 12.11 2.96 -0.81
CA LEU A 58 11.46 1.71 -0.43
C LEU A 58 10.39 2.02 0.62
N VAL A 59 9.21 1.47 0.44
CA VAL A 59 8.12 1.60 1.40
C VAL A 59 7.76 0.21 1.88
N GLU A 60 7.67 0.03 3.19
CA GLU A 60 7.40 -1.28 3.78
C GLU A 60 6.29 -1.25 4.79
N TYR A 61 5.51 -2.34 4.83
CA TYR A 61 4.54 -2.57 5.88
C TYR A 61 4.78 -3.97 6.42
N GLU A 62 5.44 -4.06 7.55
CA GLU A 62 5.86 -5.33 8.09
C GLU A 62 4.73 -6.30 8.39
N PRO A 63 3.61 -5.87 8.98
CA PRO A 63 2.56 -6.83 9.32
C PRO A 63 2.02 -7.65 8.16
N LEU A 64 2.17 -7.14 6.93
CA LEU A 64 1.77 -7.89 5.75
C LEU A 64 2.97 -8.42 4.96
N GLY A 65 4.18 -8.04 5.35
CA GLY A 65 5.36 -8.42 4.60
C GLY A 65 5.40 -7.80 3.23
N MET A 66 4.81 -6.63 3.06
CA MET A 66 4.72 -5.99 1.75
C MET A 66 5.68 -4.85 1.61
N GLN A 67 6.16 -4.67 0.40
CA GLN A 67 7.06 -3.58 0.07
C GLN A 67 6.65 -2.94 -1.24
N GLY A 68 6.94 -1.66 -1.37
CA GLY A 68 6.85 -0.95 -2.64
C GLY A 68 8.17 -0.27 -2.91
N ARG A 69 8.54 -0.14 -4.16
CA ARG A 69 9.84 0.42 -4.54
C ARG A 69 9.68 1.36 -5.72
N GLY A 70 10.41 2.42 -5.72
CA GLY A 70 10.38 3.38 -6.82
C GLY A 70 11.54 4.33 -6.77
N ARG A 71 11.63 5.19 -7.76
CA ARG A 71 12.69 6.19 -7.81
C ARG A 71 12.44 7.30 -6.79
N ASP A 72 11.21 7.49 -6.42
CA ASP A 72 10.85 8.47 -5.42
C ASP A 72 9.72 7.89 -4.56
N GLN A 73 9.29 8.64 -3.57
CA GLN A 73 8.29 8.15 -2.64
C GLN A 73 6.95 7.91 -3.31
N GLU A 74 6.57 8.74 -4.23
CA GLU A 74 5.29 8.59 -4.91
C GLU A 74 5.26 7.28 -5.70
N GLU A 75 6.32 6.98 -6.42
CA GLU A 75 6.41 5.72 -7.15
C GLU A 75 6.42 4.52 -6.21
N ALA A 76 7.12 4.64 -5.10
CA ALA A 76 7.19 3.55 -4.12
C ALA A 76 5.83 3.29 -3.50
N LEU A 77 5.07 4.34 -3.21
CA LEU A 77 3.73 4.18 -2.67
C LEU A 77 2.78 3.56 -3.69
N ALA A 78 2.92 3.94 -4.95
CA ALA A 78 2.11 3.35 -6.00
C ALA A 78 2.43 1.86 -6.16
N SER A 79 3.71 1.51 -6.06
CA SER A 79 4.13 0.12 -6.12
C SER A 79 3.56 -0.67 -4.94
N PHE A 80 3.55 -0.08 -3.76
CA PHE A 80 2.96 -0.73 -2.60
C PHE A 80 1.46 -0.98 -2.81
N ALA A 81 0.76 0.01 -3.34
CA ALA A 81 -0.67 -0.14 -3.59
C ALA A 81 -0.96 -1.22 -4.64
N ASP A 82 -0.09 -1.35 -5.64
CA ASP A 82 -0.22 -2.41 -6.61
C ASP A 82 -0.08 -3.78 -5.94
N GLN A 83 0.88 -3.92 -5.05
CA GLN A 83 1.05 -5.18 -4.35
C GLN A 83 -0.13 -5.49 -3.45
N PHE A 84 -0.63 -4.47 -2.75
CA PHE A 84 -1.78 -4.67 -1.88
C PHE A 84 -2.99 -5.12 -2.70
N TRP A 85 -3.21 -4.48 -3.86
CA TRP A 85 -4.32 -4.86 -4.74
C TRP A 85 -4.18 -6.31 -5.18
N GLY A 86 -2.99 -6.71 -5.60
CA GLY A 86 -2.77 -8.08 -6.04
C GLY A 86 -3.04 -9.10 -4.94
N MET A 87 -2.56 -8.81 -3.74
CA MET A 87 -2.80 -9.72 -2.62
C MET A 87 -4.26 -9.77 -2.25
N TRP A 88 -4.95 -8.63 -2.32
CA TRP A 88 -6.37 -8.59 -2.04
C TRP A 88 -7.14 -9.49 -3.00
N GLU A 89 -6.81 -9.38 -4.29
CA GLU A 89 -7.50 -10.18 -5.29
C GLU A 89 -7.24 -11.67 -5.14
N TRP A 90 -6.02 -12.02 -4.78
CA TRP A 90 -5.66 -13.42 -4.69
C TRP A 90 -6.02 -14.08 -3.38
N ILE A 91 -5.86 -13.38 -2.29
CA ILE A 91 -5.95 -13.98 -0.96
C ILE A 91 -7.23 -13.61 -0.25
N ALA A 92 -7.56 -12.33 -0.20
CA ALA A 92 -8.71 -11.90 0.59
C ALA A 92 -10.02 -12.44 0.04
N SER A 93 -10.10 -12.66 -1.27
CA SER A 93 -11.31 -13.15 -1.88
C SER A 93 -11.32 -14.68 -2.06
N ALA A 94 -10.25 -15.35 -1.72
CA ALA A 94 -10.19 -16.80 -1.91
C ALA A 94 -10.83 -17.55 -0.76
N ASP A 95 -11.29 -18.76 -1.03
CA ASP A 95 -11.86 -19.62 0.01
C ASP A 95 -10.73 -20.19 0.89
N ASP A 96 -10.96 -20.19 2.19
CA ASP A 96 -9.94 -20.64 3.14
C ASP A 96 -9.36 -22.03 2.83
N PRO A 97 -10.15 -23.03 2.45
CA PRO A 97 -9.56 -24.34 2.19
C PRO A 97 -8.55 -24.36 1.06
N LYS A 98 -8.58 -23.35 0.20
CA LYS A 98 -7.64 -23.29 -0.90
C LYS A 98 -6.37 -22.56 -0.55
N LEU A 99 -6.27 -22.05 0.65
CA LEU A 99 -5.13 -21.26 1.07
C LEU A 99 -4.25 -22.07 2.02
N THR A 100 -2.95 -21.80 1.97
CA THR A 100 -2.04 -22.35 2.97
C THR A 100 -2.32 -21.68 4.30
N GLN A 101 -1.72 -22.21 5.35
CA GLN A 101 -1.88 -21.64 6.68
C GLN A 101 -1.36 -20.20 6.73
N ASP A 102 -0.23 -19.96 6.11
CA ASP A 102 0.33 -18.60 6.08
C ASP A 102 -0.56 -17.65 5.29
N ALA A 103 -1.11 -18.13 4.19
CA ALA A 103 -1.99 -17.30 3.37
C ALA A 103 -3.29 -16.99 4.12
N ARG A 104 -3.81 -17.93 4.90
CA ARG A 104 -4.99 -17.66 5.71
C ARG A 104 -4.71 -16.60 6.78
N ARG A 105 -3.53 -16.64 7.37
CA ARG A 105 -3.15 -15.64 8.35
C ARG A 105 -3.07 -14.27 7.69
N LEU A 106 -2.49 -14.22 6.51
CA LEU A 106 -2.38 -12.98 5.76
C LEU A 106 -3.77 -12.46 5.40
N LYS A 107 -4.67 -13.34 4.98
CA LYS A 107 -6.04 -12.96 4.67
C LYS A 107 -6.73 -12.34 5.88
N ARG A 108 -6.58 -12.94 7.05
CA ARG A 108 -7.20 -12.40 8.26
C ARG A 108 -6.65 -11.00 8.57
N THR A 109 -5.35 -10.81 8.41
CA THR A 109 -4.76 -9.51 8.65
C THR A 109 -5.30 -8.47 7.67
N MET A 110 -5.37 -8.82 6.39
CA MET A 110 -5.90 -7.89 5.40
C MET A 110 -7.36 -7.53 5.67
N LEU A 111 -8.17 -8.53 6.00
CA LEU A 111 -9.58 -8.27 6.27
C LEU A 111 -9.76 -7.42 7.52
N SER A 112 -8.85 -7.54 8.47
CA SER A 112 -8.94 -6.73 9.67
C SER A 112 -8.52 -5.28 9.44
N LEU A 113 -7.73 -5.03 8.40
CA LEU A 113 -7.26 -3.69 8.11
C LEU A 113 -8.24 -2.89 7.25
N VAL A 114 -8.94 -3.55 6.38
CA VAL A 114 -9.76 -2.85 5.38
C VAL A 114 -11.19 -2.72 5.87
N ARG A 115 -11.68 -1.49 5.90
CA ARG A 115 -13.07 -1.25 6.27
C ARG A 115 -13.97 -1.45 5.06
N SER A 116 -13.58 -0.95 3.93
CA SER A 116 -14.41 -1.05 2.74
C SER A 116 -13.57 -0.95 1.50
N VAL A 117 -14.10 -1.54 0.44
CA VAL A 117 -13.50 -1.47 -0.88
C VAL A 117 -14.61 -0.96 -1.79
N THR A 118 -14.45 0.22 -2.35
CA THR A 118 -15.51 0.84 -3.13
C THR A 118 -14.93 1.38 -4.42
N PRO A 119 -15.77 1.58 -5.44
CA PRO A 119 -15.29 2.22 -6.65
C PRO A 119 -14.98 3.68 -6.39
N ALA A 120 -13.99 4.18 -7.07
CA ALA A 120 -13.71 5.59 -7.04
C ALA A 120 -14.75 6.31 -7.88
N ALA A 121 -15.26 7.38 -7.37
CA ALA A 121 -16.35 8.06 -8.06
C ALA A 121 -15.90 8.78 -9.30
#